data_a7847be1fb9eb8f05a3308ee8b5b6b9b
#
_entry.id   a7847be1fb9eb8f05a3308ee8b5b6b9b
#
_cell.length_a   1.000
_cell.length_b   1.000
_cell.length_c   1.000
_cell.angle_alpha   90.00
_cell.angle_beta   90.00
_cell.angle_gamma   90.00
#
_symmetry.space_group_name_H-M   'P 1'
#
loop_
_entity.id
_entity.type
_entity.pdbx_description
1 polymer ?
#
loop_
_entity_poly.entity_id
_entity_poly.type
_entity_poly.pdbx_seq_one_letter_code
_entity_poly.pdbx_strand_id
1 'polypeptide(L)'
;AEFHIAQAVGAILEEDHQNGLAHFLEHMAFNGTEHFAGKGIIEYFESIGVNFGGNINAYTSLDETVYRLSEVPTTREGIIDSALLVMHDWACGLLLLPEEIDAERGVIREEWRTGAQANRRMWKAINPLKYPGSQYAKRDVIGDTAVINNFAYDALRDYYKKWYGPDNQAIIVVGDIDVDQIEQKIKALWANVPARENRGERPLYSVNDNEQ
;
A
#
# COMPACT_ATOMS: atom_id res chain seq x y z
N ALA A 1 3.85 0.26 -20.85
CA ALA A 1 4.47 1.14 -19.85
C ALA A 1 4.32 0.54 -18.45
N GLU A 2 5.15 0.99 -17.55
CA GLU A 2 5.12 0.68 -16.12
C GLU A 2 4.67 1.91 -15.34
N PHE A 3 3.78 1.73 -14.39
CA PHE A 3 3.29 2.76 -13.50
C PHE A 3 3.46 2.28 -12.06
N HIS A 4 4.14 3.08 -11.24
CA HIS A 4 4.33 2.77 -9.83
C HIS A 4 3.97 3.98 -8.97
N ILE A 5 3.27 3.73 -7.86
CA ILE A 5 3.19 4.69 -6.77
C ILE A 5 3.78 4.08 -5.52
N ALA A 6 4.85 4.68 -5.03
CA ALA A 6 5.55 4.27 -3.83
C ALA A 6 5.16 5.21 -2.69
N GLN A 7 4.62 4.64 -1.61
CA GLN A 7 4.33 5.34 -0.36
C GLN A 7 5.48 5.10 0.60
N ALA A 8 6.08 6.13 1.18
CA ALA A 8 7.05 6.01 2.26
C ALA A 8 6.34 5.63 3.58
N VAL A 9 5.48 4.61 3.49
CA VAL A 9 4.56 4.13 4.54
C VAL A 9 4.61 2.62 4.58
N GLY A 10 4.93 2.06 5.73
CA GLY A 10 4.96 0.61 5.94
C GLY A 10 4.69 0.27 7.41
N ALA A 11 4.82 -0.99 7.76
CA ALA A 11 4.47 -1.49 9.10
C ALA A 11 5.25 -0.82 10.24
N ILE A 12 6.39 -0.19 9.96
CA ILE A 12 7.19 0.53 10.96
C ILE A 12 6.46 1.72 11.58
N LEU A 13 5.49 2.31 10.84
CA LEU A 13 4.73 3.48 11.27
C LEU A 13 3.47 3.13 12.07
N GLU A 14 3.17 1.85 12.21
CA GLU A 14 2.03 1.36 12.98
C GLU A 14 2.24 1.55 14.48
N GLU A 15 1.19 1.90 15.17
CA GLU A 15 1.09 1.75 16.62
C GLU A 15 0.76 0.30 16.99
N ASP A 16 0.88 -0.09 18.27
CA ASP A 16 0.69 -1.50 18.67
C ASP A 16 -0.74 -2.00 18.37
N HIS A 17 -1.73 -1.13 18.47
CA HIS A 17 -3.13 -1.45 18.13
C HIS A 17 -3.41 -1.43 16.62
N GLN A 18 -2.44 -1.06 15.81
CA GLN A 18 -2.49 -0.99 14.34
C GLN A 18 -1.66 -2.08 13.66
N ASN A 19 -1.07 -3.00 14.42
CA ASN A 19 -0.11 -3.98 13.89
C ASN A 19 -0.74 -4.86 12.79
N GLY A 20 -0.33 -4.62 11.54
CA GLY A 20 -0.83 -5.24 10.32
C GLY A 20 -1.72 -4.34 9.45
N LEU A 21 -2.03 -3.09 9.87
CA LEU A 21 -2.91 -2.21 9.11
C LEU A 21 -2.26 -1.66 7.84
N ALA A 22 -0.93 -1.55 7.77
CA ALA A 22 -0.24 -1.16 6.54
C ALA A 22 -0.50 -2.16 5.41
N HIS A 23 -0.34 -3.45 5.70
CA HIS A 23 -0.62 -4.54 4.77
C HIS A 23 -2.12 -4.70 4.49
N PHE A 24 -2.95 -4.54 5.51
CA PHE A 24 -4.40 -4.54 5.32
C PHE A 24 -4.85 -3.43 4.37
N LEU A 25 -4.27 -2.24 4.50
CA LEU A 25 -4.55 -1.10 3.62
C LEU A 25 -4.14 -1.37 2.17
N GLU A 26 -3.03 -2.09 1.96
CA GLU A 26 -2.60 -2.55 0.64
C GLU A 26 -3.69 -3.38 -0.04
N HIS A 27 -4.26 -4.37 0.66
CA HIS A 27 -5.37 -5.18 0.15
C HIS A 27 -6.60 -4.33 -0.18
N MET A 28 -6.93 -3.37 0.69
CA MET A 28 -8.08 -2.50 0.50
C MET A 28 -7.97 -1.59 -0.73
N ALA A 29 -6.76 -1.35 -1.24
CA ALA A 29 -6.55 -0.61 -2.48
C ALA A 29 -7.15 -1.28 -3.72
N PHE A 30 -7.50 -2.57 -3.62
CA PHE A 30 -8.16 -3.36 -4.67
C PHE A 30 -9.64 -3.65 -4.35
N ASN A 31 -10.18 -3.09 -3.26
CA ASN A 31 -11.53 -3.36 -2.74
C ASN A 31 -12.42 -2.10 -2.73
N GLY A 32 -12.29 -1.27 -3.76
CA GLY A 32 -13.13 -0.08 -3.96
C GLY A 32 -12.41 1.24 -3.71
N THR A 33 -12.44 2.04 -4.75
CA THR A 33 -11.91 3.40 -4.76
C THR A 33 -12.96 4.38 -5.29
N GLU A 34 -12.69 5.67 -5.24
CA GLU A 34 -13.62 6.72 -5.62
C GLU A 34 -14.14 6.56 -7.06
N HIS A 35 -13.28 6.15 -7.99
CA HIS A 35 -13.63 6.00 -9.40
C HIS A 35 -13.86 4.54 -9.82
N PHE A 36 -13.44 3.56 -9.01
CA PHE A 36 -13.57 2.14 -9.31
C PHE A 36 -14.20 1.40 -8.12
N ALA A 37 -15.51 1.15 -8.19
CA ALA A 37 -16.23 0.45 -7.13
C ALA A 37 -15.82 -1.03 -7.03
N GLY A 38 -15.75 -1.57 -5.83
CA GLY A 38 -15.45 -2.98 -5.57
C GLY A 38 -14.15 -3.44 -6.24
N LYS A 39 -14.22 -4.44 -7.12
CA LYS A 39 -13.09 -4.95 -7.89
C LYS A 39 -12.86 -4.23 -9.24
N GLY A 40 -13.45 -3.07 -9.45
CA GLY A 40 -13.48 -2.35 -10.73
C GLY A 40 -12.09 -2.06 -11.33
N ILE A 41 -11.06 -1.84 -10.52
CA ILE A 41 -9.67 -1.70 -11.00
C ILE A 41 -9.23 -2.99 -11.68
N ILE A 42 -9.43 -4.13 -11.03
CA ILE A 42 -9.01 -5.43 -11.55
C ILE A 42 -9.77 -5.74 -12.84
N GLU A 43 -11.10 -5.63 -12.80
CA GLU A 43 -11.99 -5.89 -13.93
C GLU A 43 -11.65 -5.04 -15.17
N TYR A 44 -11.40 -3.75 -14.95
CA TYR A 44 -11.03 -2.84 -16.03
C TYR A 44 -9.71 -3.27 -16.69
N PHE A 45 -8.66 -3.47 -15.90
CA PHE A 45 -7.34 -3.78 -16.45
C PHE A 45 -7.27 -5.19 -17.04
N GLU A 46 -7.95 -6.18 -16.47
CA GLU A 46 -8.07 -7.52 -17.07
C GLU A 46 -8.78 -7.47 -18.42
N SER A 47 -9.77 -6.59 -18.59
CA SER A 47 -10.47 -6.41 -19.88
C SER A 47 -9.56 -5.94 -21.02
N ILE A 48 -8.41 -5.36 -20.69
CA ILE A 48 -7.41 -4.88 -21.66
C ILE A 48 -6.14 -5.74 -21.68
N GLY A 49 -6.16 -6.88 -20.98
CA GLY A 49 -5.06 -7.87 -20.99
C GLY A 49 -3.98 -7.66 -19.92
N VAL A 50 -4.21 -6.78 -18.94
CA VAL A 50 -3.32 -6.56 -17.80
C VAL A 50 -3.82 -7.39 -16.62
N ASN A 51 -3.13 -8.46 -16.26
CA ASN A 51 -3.63 -9.49 -15.34
C ASN A 51 -3.32 -9.18 -13.88
N PHE A 52 -4.29 -9.44 -12.99
CA PHE A 52 -4.08 -9.34 -11.55
C PHE A 52 -3.08 -10.40 -11.04
N GLY A 53 -2.25 -10.02 -10.07
CA GLY A 53 -1.18 -10.85 -9.53
C GLY A 53 0.10 -10.85 -10.36
N GLY A 54 -0.01 -10.75 -11.70
CA GLY A 54 1.14 -10.62 -12.60
C GLY A 54 1.52 -9.16 -12.84
N ASN A 55 0.61 -8.44 -13.47
CA ASN A 55 0.82 -7.08 -13.95
C ASN A 55 0.25 -6.01 -13.00
N ILE A 56 -0.90 -6.27 -12.38
CA ILE A 56 -1.47 -5.46 -11.30
C ILE A 56 -1.04 -6.10 -10.00
N ASN A 57 -0.25 -5.41 -9.22
CA ASN A 57 0.25 -5.96 -7.96
C ASN A 57 0.63 -4.85 -6.98
N ALA A 58 0.85 -5.24 -5.72
CA ALA A 58 1.40 -4.38 -4.70
C ALA A 58 2.27 -5.19 -3.74
N TYR A 59 3.02 -4.51 -2.91
CA TYR A 59 3.65 -5.10 -1.74
C TYR A 59 3.78 -4.08 -0.62
N THR A 60 3.73 -4.56 0.59
CA THR A 60 4.04 -3.81 1.81
C THR A 60 5.30 -4.36 2.45
N SER A 61 6.17 -3.47 2.89
CA SER A 61 7.34 -3.77 3.70
C SER A 61 7.26 -3.07 5.06
N LEU A 62 8.35 -3.10 5.81
CA LEU A 62 8.43 -2.32 7.05
C LEU A 62 8.45 -0.82 6.76
N ASP A 63 9.07 -0.38 5.67
CA ASP A 63 9.34 1.02 5.39
C ASP A 63 8.48 1.64 4.29
N GLU A 64 7.93 0.82 3.40
CA GLU A 64 7.21 1.30 2.23
C GLU A 64 6.07 0.38 1.81
N THR A 65 5.11 0.94 1.08
CA THR A 65 4.09 0.21 0.32
C THR A 65 4.13 0.69 -1.12
N VAL A 66 4.21 -0.22 -2.07
CA VAL A 66 4.31 0.09 -3.50
C VAL A 66 3.19 -0.61 -4.25
N TYR A 67 2.44 0.15 -5.02
CA TYR A 67 1.44 -0.33 -5.97
C TYR A 67 1.98 -0.18 -7.38
N ARG A 68 1.71 -1.16 -8.24
CA ARG A 68 2.21 -1.15 -9.62
C ARG A 68 1.20 -1.65 -10.64
N LEU A 69 1.28 -1.06 -11.83
CA LEU A 69 0.68 -1.55 -13.06
C LEU A 69 1.82 -1.76 -14.05
N SER A 70 2.06 -3.00 -14.47
CA SER A 70 3.11 -3.33 -15.44
C SER A 70 2.54 -3.79 -16.77
N GLU A 71 3.33 -3.64 -17.82
CA GLU A 71 2.95 -4.01 -19.18
C GLU A 71 1.66 -3.33 -19.69
N VAL A 72 1.36 -2.13 -19.19
CA VAL A 72 0.18 -1.37 -19.62
C VAL A 72 0.33 -0.97 -21.07
N PRO A 73 -0.61 -1.33 -21.98
CA PRO A 73 -0.55 -0.95 -23.39
C PRO A 73 -0.63 0.57 -23.55
N THR A 74 0.26 1.16 -24.34
CA THR A 74 0.29 2.61 -24.60
C THR A 74 -0.36 3.00 -25.92
N THR A 75 -0.76 2.01 -26.73
CA THR A 75 -1.27 2.21 -28.10
C THR A 75 -2.75 2.56 -28.19
N ARG A 76 -3.49 2.44 -27.08
CA ARG A 76 -4.93 2.77 -27.04
C ARG A 76 -5.14 4.08 -26.31
N GLU A 77 -5.98 4.94 -26.89
CA GLU A 77 -6.41 6.18 -26.26
C GLU A 77 -7.08 5.91 -24.91
N GLY A 78 -6.80 6.76 -23.92
CA GLY A 78 -7.41 6.72 -22.59
C GLY A 78 -6.81 5.71 -21.58
N ILE A 79 -6.03 4.71 -22.01
CA ILE A 79 -5.46 3.72 -21.08
C ILE A 79 -4.47 4.36 -20.09
N ILE A 80 -3.61 5.24 -20.59
CA ILE A 80 -2.66 5.98 -19.74
C ILE A 80 -3.42 6.83 -18.70
N ASP A 81 -4.49 7.50 -19.12
CA ASP A 81 -5.31 8.31 -18.23
C ASP A 81 -5.98 7.46 -17.14
N SER A 82 -6.48 6.29 -17.52
CA SER A 82 -7.04 5.33 -16.55
C SER A 82 -5.97 4.80 -15.59
N ALA A 83 -4.76 4.51 -16.06
CA ALA A 83 -3.67 4.09 -15.20
C ALA A 83 -3.26 5.17 -14.19
N LEU A 84 -3.16 6.42 -14.65
CA LEU A 84 -2.88 7.57 -13.77
C LEU A 84 -4.03 7.83 -12.78
N LEU A 85 -5.29 7.63 -13.20
CA LEU A 85 -6.45 7.76 -12.33
C LEU A 85 -6.45 6.69 -11.23
N VAL A 86 -6.10 5.45 -11.56
CA VAL A 86 -5.95 4.39 -10.55
C VAL A 86 -4.85 4.73 -9.56
N MET A 87 -3.70 5.23 -10.02
CA MET A 87 -2.64 5.67 -9.11
C MET A 87 -3.08 6.82 -8.20
N HIS A 88 -3.88 7.75 -8.72
CA HIS A 88 -4.50 8.82 -7.94
C HIS A 88 -5.44 8.26 -6.87
N ASP A 89 -6.29 7.30 -7.23
CA ASP A 89 -7.20 6.65 -6.29
C ASP A 89 -6.44 5.87 -5.20
N TRP A 90 -5.33 5.20 -5.53
CA TRP A 90 -4.46 4.59 -4.53
C TRP A 90 -3.80 5.63 -3.62
N ALA A 91 -3.55 6.83 -4.12
CA ALA A 91 -2.98 7.91 -3.33
C ALA A 91 -3.96 8.50 -2.30
N CYS A 92 -5.22 8.74 -2.70
CA CYS A 92 -6.17 9.50 -1.88
C CYS A 92 -7.63 9.10 -2.00
N GLY A 93 -7.99 8.11 -2.83
CA GLY A 93 -9.37 7.75 -3.16
C GLY A 93 -9.86 6.40 -2.60
N LEU A 94 -9.21 5.80 -1.60
CA LEU A 94 -9.67 4.53 -1.02
C LEU A 94 -10.95 4.74 -0.20
N LEU A 95 -11.99 3.95 -0.48
CA LEU A 95 -13.29 4.08 0.19
C LEU A 95 -13.32 3.49 1.59
N LEU A 96 -12.57 2.40 1.84
CA LEU A 96 -12.48 1.71 3.12
C LEU A 96 -13.85 1.43 3.73
N LEU A 97 -14.74 0.81 2.93
CA LEU A 97 -16.11 0.48 3.32
C LEU A 97 -16.11 -0.64 4.39
N PRO A 98 -16.97 -0.55 5.40
CA PRO A 98 -17.02 -1.53 6.49
C PRO A 98 -17.21 -2.97 6.00
N GLU A 99 -18.10 -3.19 5.03
CA GLU A 99 -18.37 -4.49 4.44
C GLU A 99 -17.16 -5.10 3.72
N GLU A 100 -16.38 -4.29 3.03
CA GLU A 100 -15.17 -4.72 2.35
C GLU A 100 -14.04 -5.02 3.35
N ILE A 101 -13.91 -4.20 4.39
CA ILE A 101 -12.96 -4.45 5.49
C ILE A 101 -13.28 -5.78 6.18
N ASP A 102 -14.54 -6.04 6.51
CA ASP A 102 -14.93 -7.28 7.19
C ASP A 102 -14.72 -8.51 6.30
N ALA A 103 -14.98 -8.41 5.00
CA ALA A 103 -14.71 -9.47 4.04
C ALA A 103 -13.19 -9.77 3.96
N GLU A 104 -12.35 -8.72 3.94
CA GLU A 104 -10.90 -8.84 3.79
C GLU A 104 -10.20 -9.42 5.03
N ARG A 105 -10.77 -9.27 6.24
CA ARG A 105 -10.23 -9.91 7.47
C ARG A 105 -10.01 -11.42 7.29
N GLY A 106 -10.94 -12.08 6.59
CA GLY A 106 -10.86 -13.52 6.29
C GLY A 106 -9.66 -13.86 5.40
N VAL A 107 -9.43 -13.05 4.38
CA VAL A 107 -8.32 -13.21 3.41
C VAL A 107 -6.98 -13.05 4.12
N ILE A 108 -6.78 -11.96 4.88
CA ILE A 108 -5.54 -11.70 5.62
C ILE A 108 -5.26 -12.81 6.65
N ARG A 109 -6.30 -13.32 7.34
CA ARG A 109 -6.13 -14.45 8.27
C ARG A 109 -5.65 -15.71 7.57
N GLU A 110 -6.20 -15.98 6.40
CA GLU A 110 -5.80 -17.17 5.63
C GLU A 110 -4.36 -17.02 5.12
N GLU A 111 -3.97 -15.83 4.68
CA GLU A 111 -2.60 -15.54 4.31
C GLU A 111 -1.66 -15.69 5.52
N TRP A 112 -2.05 -15.16 6.68
CA TRP A 112 -1.31 -15.34 7.93
C TRP A 112 -1.11 -16.83 8.26
N ARG A 113 -2.16 -17.64 8.11
CA ARG A 113 -2.14 -19.09 8.38
C ARG A 113 -1.23 -19.83 7.42
N THR A 114 -1.33 -19.55 6.13
CA THR A 114 -0.53 -20.21 5.09
C THR A 114 0.94 -19.77 5.12
N GLY A 115 1.18 -18.50 5.48
CA GLY A 115 2.51 -17.93 5.67
C GLY A 115 3.22 -18.37 6.95
N ALA A 116 2.55 -19.07 7.89
CA ALA A 116 3.12 -19.50 9.19
C ALA A 116 4.11 -20.68 9.06
N GLN A 117 5.01 -20.60 8.10
CA GLN A 117 6.04 -21.59 7.80
C GLN A 117 7.27 -21.47 8.72
N ALA A 118 8.19 -22.43 8.61
CA ALA A 118 9.41 -22.48 9.43
C ALA A 118 10.24 -21.18 9.34
N ASN A 119 10.37 -20.63 8.14
CA ASN A 119 11.12 -19.38 7.91
C ASN A 119 10.54 -18.20 8.71
N ARG A 120 9.23 -18.05 8.75
CA ARG A 120 8.60 -16.95 9.51
C ARG A 120 8.82 -17.13 11.01
N ARG A 121 8.72 -18.36 11.55
CA ARG A 121 9.02 -18.62 12.96
C ARG A 121 10.47 -18.27 13.30
N MET A 122 11.40 -18.61 12.40
CA MET A 122 12.80 -18.27 12.53
C MET A 122 13.01 -16.74 12.52
N TRP A 123 12.40 -16.03 11.56
CA TRP A 123 12.47 -14.57 11.51
C TRP A 123 11.95 -13.91 12.79
N LYS A 124 10.80 -14.37 13.31
CA LYS A 124 10.26 -13.87 14.59
C LYS A 124 11.22 -14.06 15.77
N ALA A 125 11.98 -15.15 15.80
CA ALA A 125 12.98 -15.40 16.84
C ALA A 125 14.26 -14.55 16.65
N ILE A 126 14.65 -14.27 15.41
CA ILE A 126 15.88 -13.56 15.07
C ILE A 126 15.70 -12.03 15.14
N ASN A 127 14.57 -11.51 14.74
CA ASN A 127 14.34 -10.04 14.64
C ASN A 127 14.63 -9.28 15.95
N PRO A 128 14.22 -9.72 17.14
CA PRO A 128 14.56 -9.04 18.39
C PRO A 128 16.06 -9.04 18.69
N LEU A 129 16.78 -10.04 18.21
CA LEU A 129 18.23 -10.13 18.35
C LEU A 129 18.98 -9.25 17.35
N LYS A 130 18.43 -9.15 16.12
CA LYS A 130 18.98 -8.33 15.04
C LYS A 130 18.76 -6.84 15.25
N TYR A 131 17.62 -6.48 15.84
CA TYR A 131 17.20 -5.09 16.04
C TYR A 131 16.83 -4.82 17.51
N PRO A 132 17.75 -5.01 18.46
CA PRO A 132 17.46 -4.91 19.89
C PRO A 132 16.98 -3.50 20.25
N GLY A 133 15.81 -3.42 20.91
CA GLY A 133 15.23 -2.17 21.34
C GLY A 133 14.60 -1.29 20.24
N SER A 134 14.78 -1.66 18.98
CA SER A 134 14.21 -0.91 17.85
C SER A 134 12.76 -1.27 17.58
N GLN A 135 12.02 -0.35 16.96
CA GLN A 135 10.69 -0.60 16.43
C GLN A 135 10.68 -1.72 15.36
N TYR A 136 11.76 -1.87 14.59
CA TYR A 136 11.93 -2.95 13.61
C TYR A 136 11.82 -4.36 14.23
N ALA A 137 12.17 -4.52 15.51
CA ALA A 137 12.02 -5.79 16.22
C ALA A 137 10.56 -6.12 16.59
N LYS A 138 9.68 -5.10 16.62
CA LYS A 138 8.32 -5.23 17.12
C LYS A 138 7.28 -5.39 16.01
N ARG A 139 7.62 -5.08 14.77
CA ARG A 139 6.68 -5.07 13.63
C ARG A 139 6.84 -6.31 12.76
N ASP A 140 5.69 -6.87 12.39
CA ASP A 140 5.56 -7.95 11.41
C ASP A 140 4.56 -7.45 10.36
N VAL A 141 4.95 -7.39 9.10
CA VAL A 141 4.13 -6.81 8.02
C VAL A 141 2.75 -7.44 7.93
N ILE A 142 2.65 -8.77 8.08
CA ILE A 142 1.35 -9.46 8.09
C ILE A 142 0.51 -9.17 9.35
N GLY A 143 1.14 -8.62 10.38
CA GLY A 143 0.51 -8.18 11.60
C GLY A 143 0.15 -9.24 12.63
N ASP A 144 -0.62 -8.79 13.62
CA ASP A 144 -1.16 -9.61 14.70
C ASP A 144 -2.61 -9.98 14.42
N THR A 145 -2.93 -11.27 14.50
CA THR A 145 -4.29 -11.77 14.26
C THR A 145 -5.33 -11.22 15.24
N ALA A 146 -4.95 -10.89 16.47
CA ALA A 146 -5.85 -10.27 17.43
C ALA A 146 -6.21 -8.84 16.98
N VAL A 147 -5.26 -8.09 16.44
CA VAL A 147 -5.50 -6.77 15.85
C VAL A 147 -6.35 -6.91 14.59
N ILE A 148 -5.93 -7.74 13.63
CA ILE A 148 -6.62 -7.92 12.34
C ILE A 148 -8.09 -8.30 12.53
N ASN A 149 -8.41 -9.13 13.51
CA ASN A 149 -9.79 -9.56 13.77
C ASN A 149 -10.67 -8.48 14.39
N ASN A 150 -10.08 -7.53 15.14
CA ASN A 150 -10.84 -6.69 16.07
C ASN A 150 -10.62 -5.18 15.91
N PHE A 151 -9.72 -4.72 15.01
CA PHE A 151 -9.52 -3.27 14.85
C PHE A 151 -10.82 -2.57 14.44
N ALA A 152 -11.05 -1.37 14.97
CA ALA A 152 -12.16 -0.52 14.54
C ALA A 152 -11.89 0.05 13.15
N TYR A 153 -12.91 0.18 12.31
CA TYR A 153 -12.78 0.71 10.94
C TYR A 153 -12.03 2.04 10.89
N ASP A 154 -12.27 2.89 11.88
CA ASP A 154 -11.63 4.20 11.97
C ASP A 154 -10.12 4.08 12.23
N ALA A 155 -9.64 3.02 12.88
CA ALA A 155 -8.20 2.83 13.05
C ALA A 155 -7.48 2.68 11.71
N LEU A 156 -8.10 2.00 10.73
CA LEU A 156 -7.57 1.88 9.37
C LEU A 156 -7.67 3.20 8.60
N ARG A 157 -8.81 3.89 8.71
CA ARG A 157 -9.04 5.18 8.08
C ARG A 157 -8.10 6.26 8.61
N ASP A 158 -7.86 6.27 9.92
CA ASP A 158 -6.94 7.20 10.58
C ASP A 158 -5.50 6.92 10.15
N TYR A 159 -5.12 5.64 10.03
CA TYR A 159 -3.81 5.26 9.50
C TYR A 159 -3.63 5.77 8.05
N TYR A 160 -4.64 5.59 7.19
CA TYR A 160 -4.63 6.08 5.82
C TYR A 160 -4.49 7.60 5.76
N LYS A 161 -5.36 8.34 6.43
CA LYS A 161 -5.35 9.81 6.48
C LYS A 161 -4.05 10.39 7.05
N LYS A 162 -3.49 9.70 8.05
CA LYS A 162 -2.27 10.15 8.73
C LYS A 162 -1.03 10.02 7.83
N TRP A 163 -0.95 8.96 7.04
CA TRP A 163 0.30 8.60 6.38
C TRP A 163 0.28 8.74 4.86
N TYR A 164 -0.85 8.57 4.19
CA TYR A 164 -0.95 8.73 2.74
C TYR A 164 -1.17 10.19 2.36
N GLY A 165 -0.31 10.71 1.49
CA GLY A 165 -0.38 12.08 1.02
C GLY A 165 0.80 12.46 0.12
N PRO A 166 0.68 13.58 -0.61
CA PRO A 166 1.60 13.93 -1.69
C PRO A 166 3.04 14.17 -1.24
N ASP A 167 3.24 14.52 0.03
CA ASP A 167 4.54 14.74 0.65
C ASP A 167 5.24 13.45 1.13
N ASN A 168 4.59 12.29 0.97
CA ASN A 168 5.09 11.01 1.45
C ASN A 168 5.03 9.92 0.38
N GLN A 169 4.93 10.32 -0.90
CA GLN A 169 4.79 9.39 -2.02
C GLN A 169 5.64 9.82 -3.23
N ALA A 170 5.95 8.86 -4.07
CA ALA A 170 6.60 9.07 -5.35
C ALA A 170 5.82 8.37 -6.46
N ILE A 171 5.67 9.03 -7.61
CA ILE A 171 5.06 8.49 -8.81
C ILE A 171 6.17 8.21 -9.81
N ILE A 172 6.20 7.01 -10.36
CA ILE A 172 7.20 6.58 -11.32
C ILE A 172 6.48 6.02 -12.54
N VAL A 173 6.73 6.59 -13.71
CA VAL A 173 6.19 6.10 -14.98
C VAL A 173 7.34 5.85 -15.94
N VAL A 174 7.42 4.63 -16.50
CA VAL A 174 8.49 4.21 -17.38
C VAL A 174 7.92 3.53 -18.62
N GLY A 175 8.36 3.93 -19.79
CA GLY A 175 7.92 3.31 -21.04
C GLY A 175 8.14 4.19 -22.26
N ASP A 176 7.59 3.75 -23.38
CA ASP A 176 7.51 4.58 -24.61
C ASP A 176 6.32 5.55 -24.45
N ILE A 177 6.61 6.72 -23.90
CA ILE A 177 5.65 7.75 -23.51
C ILE A 177 6.21 9.15 -23.79
N ASP A 178 5.31 10.11 -23.98
CA ASP A 178 5.68 11.53 -23.98
C ASP A 178 5.79 12.03 -22.53
N VAL A 179 7.01 12.27 -22.08
CA VAL A 179 7.33 12.64 -20.69
C VAL A 179 6.64 13.94 -20.29
N ASP A 180 6.63 14.95 -21.16
CA ASP A 180 6.06 16.27 -20.87
C ASP A 180 4.52 16.18 -20.70
N GLN A 181 3.85 15.39 -21.54
CA GLN A 181 2.43 15.14 -21.43
C GLN A 181 2.08 14.37 -20.13
N ILE A 182 2.85 13.33 -19.79
CA ILE A 182 2.62 12.56 -18.57
C ILE A 182 2.82 13.43 -17.33
N GLU A 183 3.89 14.24 -17.30
CA GLU A 183 4.14 15.16 -16.21
C GLU A 183 2.99 16.15 -16.00
N GLN A 184 2.47 16.72 -17.11
CA GLN A 184 1.31 17.62 -17.04
C GLN A 184 0.06 16.93 -16.50
N LYS A 185 -0.22 15.69 -16.95
CA LYS A 185 -1.35 14.89 -16.45
C LYS A 185 -1.22 14.59 -14.96
N ILE A 186 -0.04 14.18 -14.52
CA ILE A 186 0.24 13.94 -13.10
C ILE A 186 0.02 15.23 -12.30
N LYS A 187 0.60 16.36 -12.72
CA LYS A 187 0.41 17.64 -12.04
C LYS A 187 -1.06 18.04 -11.93
N ALA A 188 -1.84 17.81 -12.98
CA ALA A 188 -3.26 18.13 -12.99
C ALA A 188 -4.06 17.26 -12.01
N LEU A 189 -3.81 15.94 -11.99
CA LEU A 189 -4.48 15.01 -11.09
C LEU A 189 -4.11 15.26 -9.62
N TRP A 190 -2.83 15.49 -9.32
CA TRP A 190 -2.36 15.69 -7.95
C TRP A 190 -2.53 17.11 -7.43
N ALA A 191 -2.96 18.06 -8.25
CA ALA A 191 -3.17 19.45 -7.83
C ALA A 191 -4.17 19.56 -6.64
N ASN A 192 -5.09 18.64 -6.53
CA ASN A 192 -6.14 18.65 -5.51
C ASN A 192 -6.01 17.49 -4.49
N VAL A 193 -4.93 16.71 -4.54
CA VAL A 193 -4.71 15.66 -3.54
C VAL A 193 -4.57 16.30 -2.17
N PRO A 194 -5.39 15.89 -1.18
CA PRO A 194 -5.37 16.51 0.13
C PRO A 194 -4.03 16.28 0.82
N ALA A 195 -3.58 17.30 1.53
CA ALA A 195 -2.44 17.15 2.40
C ALA A 195 -2.77 16.20 3.55
N ARG A 196 -1.76 15.43 4.01
CA ARG A 196 -1.93 14.54 5.18
C ARG A 196 -2.43 15.32 6.40
N GLU A 197 -3.33 14.71 7.17
CA GLU A 197 -3.68 15.20 8.50
C GLU A 197 -2.44 15.04 9.41
N ASN A 198 -2.17 16.04 10.24
CA ASN A 198 -1.02 16.03 11.16
C ASN A 198 0.33 15.80 10.45
N ARG A 199 0.72 16.72 9.57
CA ARG A 199 2.02 16.76 8.89
C ARG A 199 3.19 16.76 9.89
N GLY A 200 3.47 15.60 10.47
CA GLY A 200 4.71 15.35 11.20
C GLY A 200 5.76 14.77 10.27
N GLU A 201 7.02 14.96 10.60
CA GLU A 201 8.08 14.21 9.95
C GLU A 201 7.86 12.71 10.17
N ARG A 202 8.14 11.91 9.15
CA ARG A 202 8.15 10.45 9.29
C ARG A 202 9.19 10.10 10.37
N PRO A 203 8.81 9.39 11.44
CA PRO A 203 9.76 9.06 12.49
C PRO A 203 10.85 8.13 11.94
N LEU A 204 12.09 8.42 12.32
CA LEU A 204 13.23 7.56 12.07
C LEU A 204 13.49 6.71 13.31
N TYR A 205 13.41 5.42 13.16
CA TYR A 205 13.70 4.47 14.23
C TYR A 205 15.15 4.01 14.13
N SER A 206 15.92 4.30 15.17
CA SER A 206 17.31 3.87 15.25
C SER A 206 17.40 2.34 15.36
N VAL A 207 18.41 1.80 14.68
CA VAL A 207 18.91 0.46 14.93
C VAL A 207 20.19 0.64 15.74
N ASN A 208 20.20 0.14 16.98
CA ASN A 208 21.41 0.20 17.80
C ASN A 208 22.45 -0.72 17.14
N ASP A 209 23.52 -0.13 16.63
CA ASP A 209 24.73 -0.87 16.35
C ASP A 209 25.28 -1.33 17.71
N ASN A 210 25.13 -2.60 17.99
CA ASN A 210 25.87 -3.20 19.10
C ASN A 210 27.34 -3.20 18.67
N GLU A 211 28.07 -2.15 19.03
CA GLU A 211 29.52 -2.25 19.10
C GLU A 211 29.82 -3.36 20.09
N GLN A 212 30.28 -4.49 19.59
CA GLN A 212 30.86 -5.59 20.38
C GLN A 212 32.26 -5.22 20.81
#